data_426cadf99437aa0462b5f99162d776ef
#
_entry.id   426cadf99437aa0462b5f99162d776ef
#
_cell.length_a   1.000
_cell.length_b   1.000
_cell.length_c   1.000
_cell.angle_alpha   90.00
_cell.angle_beta   90.00
_cell.angle_gamma   90.00
#
_symmetry.space_group_name_H-M   'P 1'
#
loop_
_entity.id
_entity.type
_entity.pdbx_description
1 polymer ?
#
loop_
_entity_poly.entity_id
_entity_poly.type
_entity_poly.pdbx_seq_one_letter_code
_entity_poly.pdbx_strand_id
1 'polypeptide(L)'
;MWSRRGVIAGAAGLCLAGCSDEVNQVIGLGQRLMEIQKRHGGRVGVSVLTGTPGDTAGDGSLNINSTARFAMCSTFKWVLAAAVLKAVDDGKLRLGQEIRYTQADLLAHAPVTTQHVDKGRMTLGDLCAASVSLSDNTAANLLLPLVAGPQGLTAFMRGLGDGVTRLDRNEPDLNSNVDGDERDTTTPDAMSGLLRTVFTSGLLKPQSLSLLRDWMVATTTGPDMIPAGVPEGWTVAHKTGRGANGAVNDVGVLWPKDGGAPIFLSIYTTGGSLDDKGRNQVIADVTRLVVDTLAFAAGLNSQSASS
;
A
#
# COMPACT_ATOMS: atom_id res chain seq x y z
N MET A 1 19.50 72.32 1.07
CA MET A 1 20.79 71.77 1.52
C MET A 1 20.63 70.33 1.97
N TRP A 2 21.36 69.46 1.30
CA TRP A 2 21.75 68.06 1.62
C TRP A 2 20.68 67.00 1.72
N SER A 3 20.65 66.24 0.67
CA SER A 3 20.23 64.90 0.40
C SER A 3 20.67 63.86 1.43
N ARG A 4 19.78 62.90 1.77
CA ARG A 4 20.16 61.54 2.13
C ARG A 4 19.28 60.53 1.38
N ARG A 5 19.78 60.08 0.26
CA ARG A 5 19.38 58.81 -0.36
C ARG A 5 20.08 57.69 0.42
N GLY A 6 19.33 56.88 1.14
CA GLY A 6 19.79 55.62 1.78
C GLY A 6 19.26 54.46 0.97
N VAL A 7 20.19 53.67 0.46
CA VAL A 7 20.00 52.45 -0.35
C VAL A 7 19.34 51.41 0.51
N ILE A 8 18.18 50.91 0.07
CA ILE A 8 17.62 49.60 0.47
C ILE A 8 17.80 48.68 -0.73
N ALA A 9 18.93 48.00 -0.76
CA ALA A 9 19.16 46.87 -1.66
C ALA A 9 19.63 45.71 -0.77
N GLY A 10 18.88 44.59 -0.78
CA GLY A 10 19.43 43.36 -0.25
C GLY A 10 18.53 42.54 0.68
N ALA A 11 17.30 42.17 0.24
CA ALA A 11 16.58 41.10 0.94
C ALA A 11 15.64 40.27 -0.01
N ALA A 12 15.72 40.46 -1.32
CA ALA A 12 14.84 39.75 -2.25
C ALA A 12 15.51 38.58 -2.98
N GLY A 13 16.79 38.29 -2.68
CA GLY A 13 17.55 37.28 -3.44
C GLY A 13 17.59 35.87 -2.82
N LEU A 14 17.20 35.70 -1.56
CA LEU A 14 17.34 34.38 -0.87
C LEU A 14 16.10 33.50 -0.93
N CYS A 15 14.91 34.05 -1.20
CA CYS A 15 13.69 33.23 -1.30
C CYS A 15 13.48 32.59 -2.68
N LEU A 16 14.15 33.06 -3.76
CA LEU A 16 13.98 32.51 -5.11
C LEU A 16 14.91 31.32 -5.41
N ALA A 17 16.01 31.16 -4.68
CA ALA A 17 16.91 30.02 -4.86
C ALA A 17 16.34 28.72 -4.27
N GLY A 18 15.70 28.78 -3.09
CA GLY A 18 15.07 27.61 -2.47
C GLY A 18 13.92 27.02 -3.29
N CYS A 19 13.05 27.89 -3.84
CA CYS A 19 11.95 27.44 -4.70
C CYS A 19 12.41 26.81 -6.02
N SER A 20 13.57 27.22 -6.56
CA SER A 20 14.10 26.64 -7.81
C SER A 20 14.66 25.24 -7.61
N ASP A 21 15.28 24.95 -6.46
CA ASP A 21 15.87 23.65 -6.17
C ASP A 21 14.78 22.60 -5.85
N GLU A 22 13.73 22.96 -5.12
CA GLU A 22 12.56 22.10 -4.88
C GLU A 22 11.83 21.76 -6.18
N VAL A 23 11.59 22.75 -7.05
CA VAL A 23 10.95 22.55 -8.36
C VAL A 23 11.80 21.65 -9.26
N ASN A 24 13.12 21.86 -9.30
CA ASN A 24 14.03 21.02 -10.08
C ASN A 24 14.11 19.59 -9.57
N GLN A 25 13.99 19.36 -8.26
CA GLN A 25 13.96 18.04 -7.65
C GLN A 25 12.65 17.30 -7.96
N VAL A 26 11.50 17.97 -7.85
CA VAL A 26 10.20 17.38 -8.21
C VAL A 26 10.14 17.03 -9.70
N ILE A 27 10.68 17.88 -10.58
CA ILE A 27 10.82 17.57 -12.02
C ILE A 27 11.72 16.37 -12.23
N GLY A 28 12.88 16.32 -11.56
CA GLY A 28 13.82 15.18 -11.63
C GLY A 28 13.20 13.87 -11.15
N LEU A 29 12.34 13.93 -10.14
CA LEU A 29 11.63 12.77 -9.61
C LEU A 29 10.60 12.20 -10.60
N GLY A 30 9.77 13.05 -11.17
CA GLY A 30 8.82 12.63 -12.21
C GLY A 30 9.52 11.96 -13.39
N GLN A 31 10.66 12.50 -13.82
CA GLN A 31 11.49 11.89 -14.87
C GLN A 31 12.00 10.51 -14.46
N ARG A 32 12.52 10.34 -13.25
CA ARG A 32 13.00 9.03 -12.73
C ARG A 32 11.88 7.99 -12.65
N LEU A 33 10.68 8.38 -12.21
CA LEU A 33 9.51 7.49 -12.23
C LEU A 33 9.12 7.08 -13.66
N MET A 34 9.17 8.01 -14.61
CA MET A 34 8.90 7.72 -16.03
C MET A 34 9.97 6.80 -16.63
N GLU A 35 11.25 6.93 -16.24
CA GLU A 35 12.31 6.01 -16.65
C GLU A 35 12.09 4.60 -16.10
N ILE A 36 11.68 4.49 -14.82
CA ILE A 36 11.31 3.20 -14.20
C ILE A 36 10.14 2.58 -14.97
N GLN A 37 9.09 3.33 -15.28
CA GLN A 37 7.97 2.83 -16.08
C GLN A 37 8.40 2.40 -17.48
N LYS A 38 9.26 3.17 -18.14
CA LYS A 38 9.80 2.82 -19.47
C LYS A 38 10.59 1.51 -19.41
N ARG A 39 11.42 1.31 -18.38
CA ARG A 39 12.14 0.07 -18.15
C ARG A 39 11.21 -1.11 -17.89
N HIS A 40 10.12 -0.90 -17.17
CA HIS A 40 9.09 -1.91 -16.94
C HIS A 40 8.44 -2.35 -18.26
N GLY A 41 8.23 -1.44 -19.19
CA GLY A 41 7.64 -1.70 -20.50
C GLY A 41 6.12 -1.87 -20.48
N GLY A 42 5.49 -1.69 -19.32
CA GLY A 42 4.05 -1.69 -19.10
C GLY A 42 3.62 -0.45 -18.35
N ARG A 43 2.51 -0.52 -17.62
CA ARG A 43 1.99 0.58 -16.82
C ARG A 43 2.39 0.39 -15.35
N VAL A 44 2.90 1.45 -14.74
CA VAL A 44 3.21 1.55 -13.31
C VAL A 44 2.32 2.63 -12.71
N GLY A 45 1.64 2.34 -11.63
CA GLY A 45 0.83 3.27 -10.84
C GLY A 45 1.41 3.43 -9.44
N VAL A 46 1.58 4.65 -9.00
CA VAL A 46 2.14 4.98 -7.68
C VAL A 46 1.31 6.05 -7.02
N SER A 47 1.00 5.88 -5.75
CA SER A 47 0.44 6.92 -4.89
C SER A 47 1.13 6.92 -3.54
N VAL A 48 1.48 8.11 -3.08
CA VAL A 48 2.15 8.37 -1.81
C VAL A 48 1.35 9.39 -1.03
N LEU A 49 0.96 9.03 0.19
CA LEU A 49 0.34 9.93 1.15
C LEU A 49 1.14 9.91 2.45
N THR A 50 1.17 11.04 3.16
CA THR A 50 1.84 11.16 4.47
C THR A 50 0.87 11.73 5.51
N GLY A 51 1.19 11.56 6.80
CA GLY A 51 0.43 12.18 7.88
C GLY A 51 -0.98 11.67 8.08
N THR A 52 -1.85 12.54 8.62
CA THR A 52 -3.27 12.25 8.91
C THR A 52 -4.18 12.77 7.79
N PRO A 53 -5.46 12.30 7.70
CA PRO A 53 -6.41 12.86 6.75
C PRO A 53 -6.54 14.39 6.89
N GLY A 54 -6.41 15.09 5.75
CA GLY A 54 -6.40 16.56 5.70
C GLY A 54 -5.00 17.17 5.71
N ASP A 55 -3.95 16.41 6.01
CA ASP A 55 -2.58 16.84 5.80
C ASP A 55 -2.23 16.65 4.31
N THR A 56 -1.88 17.74 3.64
CA THR A 56 -1.53 17.74 2.21
C THR A 56 -0.02 17.81 1.98
N ALA A 57 0.78 17.84 3.05
CA ALA A 57 2.23 17.87 2.94
C ALA A 57 2.74 16.58 2.29
N GLY A 58 3.36 16.69 1.12
CA GLY A 58 3.86 15.57 0.34
C GLY A 58 2.81 14.84 -0.52
N ASP A 59 1.54 15.19 -0.43
CA ASP A 59 0.49 14.56 -1.24
C ASP A 59 0.59 14.97 -2.72
N GLY A 60 0.68 13.99 -3.59
CA GLY A 60 0.54 14.15 -5.06
C GLY A 60 1.81 14.41 -5.87
N SER A 61 2.90 14.91 -5.27
CA SER A 61 4.13 15.22 -6.02
C SER A 61 4.90 13.98 -6.48
N LEU A 62 4.64 12.83 -5.87
CA LEU A 62 5.29 11.54 -6.12
C LEU A 62 4.36 10.55 -6.85
N ASN A 63 3.23 11.01 -7.37
CA ASN A 63 2.23 10.16 -7.96
C ASN A 63 2.43 9.98 -9.46
N ILE A 64 2.24 8.76 -9.96
CA ILE A 64 2.20 8.45 -11.40
C ILE A 64 1.04 7.48 -11.68
N ASN A 65 0.24 7.74 -12.70
CA ASN A 65 -0.95 6.95 -13.03
C ASN A 65 -1.82 6.63 -11.79
N SER A 66 -1.82 7.52 -10.79
CA SER A 66 -2.38 7.25 -9.47
C SER A 66 -3.90 7.14 -9.47
N THR A 67 -4.56 7.71 -10.49
CA THR A 67 -6.01 7.62 -10.71
C THR A 67 -6.39 6.53 -11.72
N ALA A 68 -5.41 5.85 -12.33
CA ALA A 68 -5.68 4.76 -13.27
C ALA A 68 -6.06 3.47 -12.52
N ARG A 69 -6.96 2.67 -13.10
CA ARG A 69 -7.35 1.38 -12.53
C ARG A 69 -6.30 0.31 -12.76
N PHE A 70 -6.09 -0.49 -11.73
CA PHE A 70 -5.25 -1.69 -11.72
C PHE A 70 -5.99 -2.83 -11.02
N ALA A 71 -5.76 -4.07 -11.45
CA ALA A 71 -6.25 -5.24 -10.74
C ALA A 71 -5.60 -5.30 -9.35
N MET A 72 -6.43 -5.41 -8.30
CA MET A 72 -5.94 -5.48 -6.91
C MET A 72 -5.12 -6.75 -6.66
N CYS A 73 -5.55 -7.85 -7.24
CA CYS A 73 -5.07 -9.16 -6.84
C CYS A 73 -5.13 -9.28 -5.31
N SER A 74 -4.21 -9.99 -4.70
CA SER A 74 -4.25 -10.23 -3.24
C SER A 74 -4.05 -8.99 -2.35
N THR A 75 -3.88 -7.78 -2.90
CA THR A 75 -3.79 -6.58 -2.03
C THR A 75 -5.10 -6.31 -1.28
N PHE A 76 -6.26 -6.76 -1.76
CA PHE A 76 -7.53 -6.62 -1.05
C PHE A 76 -7.56 -7.30 0.33
N LYS A 77 -6.68 -8.28 0.57
CA LYS A 77 -6.73 -9.14 1.77
C LYS A 77 -6.46 -8.37 3.07
N TRP A 78 -5.67 -7.30 3.03
CA TRP A 78 -5.51 -6.46 4.21
C TRP A 78 -6.79 -5.67 4.51
N VAL A 79 -7.51 -5.21 3.48
CA VAL A 79 -8.82 -4.52 3.65
C VAL A 79 -9.85 -5.50 4.20
N LEU A 80 -9.85 -6.75 3.71
CA LEU A 80 -10.72 -7.82 4.23
C LEU A 80 -10.45 -8.07 5.71
N ALA A 81 -9.19 -8.17 6.12
CA ALA A 81 -8.83 -8.32 7.53
C ALA A 81 -9.27 -7.11 8.37
N ALA A 82 -9.13 -5.88 7.85
CA ALA A 82 -9.62 -4.68 8.51
C ALA A 82 -11.16 -4.70 8.69
N ALA A 83 -11.91 -5.14 7.68
CA ALA A 83 -13.36 -5.27 7.75
C ALA A 83 -13.79 -6.33 8.79
N VAL A 84 -13.09 -7.47 8.85
CA VAL A 84 -13.31 -8.51 9.86
C VAL A 84 -13.01 -7.96 11.26
N LEU A 85 -11.89 -7.27 11.45
CA LEU A 85 -11.51 -6.68 12.74
C LEU A 85 -12.52 -5.60 13.17
N LYS A 86 -13.04 -4.80 12.24
CA LYS A 86 -14.13 -3.86 12.54
C LYS A 86 -15.38 -4.59 13.04
N ALA A 87 -15.74 -5.71 12.43
CA ALA A 87 -16.86 -6.54 12.89
C ALA A 87 -16.60 -7.16 14.28
N VAL A 88 -15.34 -7.48 14.60
CA VAL A 88 -14.94 -7.91 15.96
C VAL A 88 -15.06 -6.76 16.94
N ASP A 89 -14.60 -5.58 16.60
CA ASP A 89 -14.71 -4.36 17.42
C ASP A 89 -16.17 -3.97 17.73
N ASP A 90 -17.06 -4.23 16.76
CA ASP A 90 -18.52 -4.03 16.88
C ASP A 90 -19.23 -5.16 17.66
N GLY A 91 -18.49 -6.19 18.09
CA GLY A 91 -19.05 -7.34 18.80
C GLY A 91 -19.85 -8.33 17.96
N LYS A 92 -19.79 -8.21 16.62
CA LYS A 92 -20.48 -9.10 15.66
C LYS A 92 -19.74 -10.41 15.44
N LEU A 93 -18.40 -10.39 15.55
CA LEU A 93 -17.53 -11.54 15.39
C LEU A 93 -16.59 -11.67 16.59
N ARG A 94 -15.91 -12.80 16.73
CA ARG A 94 -14.88 -13.05 17.76
C ARG A 94 -13.66 -13.71 17.11
N LEU A 95 -12.46 -13.20 17.38
CA LEU A 95 -11.21 -13.76 16.82
C LEU A 95 -11.02 -15.24 17.11
N GLY A 96 -11.44 -15.72 18.29
CA GLY A 96 -11.36 -17.13 18.67
C GLY A 96 -12.50 -18.00 18.13
N GLN A 97 -13.47 -17.46 17.38
CA GLN A 97 -14.49 -18.32 16.78
C GLN A 97 -13.89 -19.24 15.70
N GLU A 98 -14.35 -20.49 15.67
CA GLU A 98 -13.86 -21.47 14.70
C GLU A 98 -14.66 -21.39 13.41
N ILE A 99 -13.96 -21.38 12.27
CA ILE A 99 -14.49 -21.48 10.93
C ILE A 99 -14.15 -22.86 10.39
N ARG A 100 -15.16 -23.62 10.00
CA ARG A 100 -15.01 -24.97 9.44
C ARG A 100 -14.75 -24.92 7.95
N TYR A 101 -13.91 -25.80 7.46
CA TYR A 101 -13.64 -26.00 6.05
C TYR A 101 -13.14 -27.43 5.80
N THR A 102 -13.07 -27.82 4.55
CA THR A 102 -12.73 -29.17 4.10
C THR A 102 -11.69 -29.14 3.00
N GLN A 103 -11.25 -30.30 2.56
CA GLN A 103 -10.37 -30.45 1.39
C GLN A 103 -10.96 -29.81 0.13
N ALA A 104 -12.30 -29.79 -0.02
CA ALA A 104 -12.98 -29.21 -1.17
C ALA A 104 -12.88 -27.67 -1.24
N ASP A 105 -12.58 -27.01 -0.12
CA ASP A 105 -12.45 -25.57 -0.04
C ASP A 105 -11.01 -25.10 -0.38
N LEU A 106 -10.04 -26.02 -0.47
CA LEU A 106 -8.65 -25.68 -0.69
C LEU A 106 -8.38 -25.22 -2.12
N LEU A 107 -7.72 -24.07 -2.23
CA LEU A 107 -7.24 -23.49 -3.48
C LEU A 107 -5.74 -23.77 -3.68
N ALA A 108 -5.26 -23.59 -4.89
CA ALA A 108 -3.85 -23.85 -5.26
C ALA A 108 -2.83 -23.12 -4.38
N HIS A 109 -3.11 -21.86 -4.01
CA HIS A 109 -2.26 -21.09 -3.10
C HIS A 109 -2.92 -20.97 -1.72
N ALA A 110 -2.67 -21.98 -0.89
CA ALA A 110 -3.28 -22.13 0.43
C ALA A 110 -2.24 -22.66 1.46
N PRO A 111 -1.12 -21.91 1.69
CA PRO A 111 0.05 -22.44 2.41
C PRO A 111 -0.23 -22.79 3.89
N VAL A 112 -1.22 -22.16 4.51
CA VAL A 112 -1.57 -22.40 5.92
C VAL A 112 -2.79 -23.31 6.03
N THR A 113 -3.87 -23.00 5.31
CA THR A 113 -5.12 -23.78 5.40
C THR A 113 -4.92 -25.23 4.98
N THR A 114 -4.03 -25.52 4.01
CA THR A 114 -3.66 -26.90 3.66
C THR A 114 -3.03 -27.67 4.83
N GLN A 115 -2.24 -27.02 5.67
CA GLN A 115 -1.59 -27.67 6.81
C GLN A 115 -2.59 -28.00 7.96
N HIS A 116 -3.73 -27.34 7.96
CA HIS A 116 -4.75 -27.49 9.02
C HIS A 116 -6.03 -28.19 8.54
N VAL A 117 -6.09 -28.67 7.30
CA VAL A 117 -7.31 -29.24 6.71
C VAL A 117 -7.77 -30.50 7.46
N ASP A 118 -6.87 -31.33 7.96
CA ASP A 118 -7.21 -32.53 8.75
C ASP A 118 -7.93 -32.18 10.06
N LYS A 119 -7.71 -30.98 10.61
CA LYS A 119 -8.46 -30.49 11.77
C LYS A 119 -9.85 -29.98 11.38
N GLY A 120 -10.08 -29.72 10.10
CA GLY A 120 -11.35 -29.24 9.52
C GLY A 120 -11.79 -27.87 10.02
N ARG A 121 -10.92 -27.10 10.67
CA ARG A 121 -11.23 -25.78 11.22
C ARG A 121 -9.99 -24.97 11.57
N MET A 122 -10.13 -23.66 11.54
CA MET A 122 -9.20 -22.68 12.07
C MET A 122 -9.94 -21.55 12.78
N THR A 123 -9.28 -20.83 13.67
CA THR A 123 -9.88 -19.64 14.29
C THR A 123 -9.97 -18.50 13.27
N LEU A 124 -10.91 -17.58 13.50
CA LEU A 124 -11.05 -16.36 12.68
C LEU A 124 -9.76 -15.55 12.64
N GLY A 125 -9.08 -15.41 13.79
CA GLY A 125 -7.80 -14.71 13.88
C GLY A 125 -6.70 -15.36 13.06
N ASP A 126 -6.58 -16.71 13.12
CA ASP A 126 -5.59 -17.46 12.35
C ASP A 126 -5.85 -17.35 10.83
N LEU A 127 -7.11 -17.35 10.41
CA LEU A 127 -7.48 -17.15 9.00
C LEU A 127 -7.10 -15.74 8.53
N CYS A 128 -7.34 -14.71 9.35
CA CYS A 128 -6.91 -13.34 9.03
C CYS A 128 -5.39 -13.27 8.89
N ALA A 129 -4.64 -13.81 9.86
CA ALA A 129 -3.18 -13.88 9.80
C ALA A 129 -2.69 -14.60 8.55
N ALA A 130 -3.24 -15.79 8.23
CA ALA A 130 -2.88 -16.56 7.04
C ALA A 130 -3.15 -15.79 5.75
N SER A 131 -4.32 -15.15 5.65
CA SER A 131 -4.73 -14.35 4.49
C SER A 131 -3.80 -13.15 4.26
N VAL A 132 -3.41 -12.45 5.32
CA VAL A 132 -2.57 -11.25 5.21
C VAL A 132 -1.10 -11.62 5.05
N SER A 133 -0.53 -12.40 5.99
CA SER A 133 0.92 -12.60 6.08
C SER A 133 1.47 -13.57 5.02
N LEU A 134 0.69 -14.60 4.63
CA LEU A 134 1.10 -15.59 3.64
C LEU A 134 0.25 -15.59 2.38
N SER A 135 -0.69 -14.64 2.28
CA SER A 135 -1.57 -14.49 1.13
C SER A 135 -2.43 -15.74 0.82
N ASP A 136 -2.81 -16.52 1.85
CA ASP A 136 -3.61 -17.75 1.70
C ASP A 136 -4.97 -17.44 1.06
N ASN A 137 -5.25 -18.04 -0.11
CA ASN A 137 -6.45 -17.78 -0.90
C ASN A 137 -7.68 -18.45 -0.28
N THR A 138 -7.52 -19.66 0.26
CA THR A 138 -8.62 -20.35 0.94
C THR A 138 -9.04 -19.58 2.19
N ALA A 139 -8.07 -19.11 2.99
CA ALA A 139 -8.37 -18.27 4.14
C ALA A 139 -9.16 -17.01 3.74
N ALA A 140 -8.77 -16.33 2.66
CA ALA A 140 -9.51 -15.17 2.17
C ALA A 140 -10.96 -15.51 1.77
N ASN A 141 -11.17 -16.62 1.03
CA ASN A 141 -12.50 -17.06 0.62
C ASN A 141 -13.37 -17.50 1.81
N LEU A 142 -12.78 -18.04 2.88
CA LEU A 142 -13.49 -18.38 4.13
C LEU A 142 -13.89 -17.12 4.92
N LEU A 143 -13.12 -16.03 4.81
CA LEU A 143 -13.39 -14.76 5.49
C LEU A 143 -14.44 -13.91 4.78
N LEU A 144 -14.46 -13.90 3.43
CA LEU A 144 -15.35 -13.05 2.64
C LEU A 144 -16.84 -13.17 3.02
N PRO A 145 -17.42 -14.37 3.22
CA PRO A 145 -18.82 -14.51 3.62
C PRO A 145 -19.17 -13.80 4.93
N LEU A 146 -18.20 -13.65 5.85
CA LEU A 146 -18.38 -13.03 7.16
C LEU A 146 -18.54 -11.49 7.09
N VAL A 147 -18.18 -10.92 5.96
CA VAL A 147 -18.35 -9.49 5.64
C VAL A 147 -19.31 -9.28 4.47
N ALA A 148 -20.25 -10.20 4.24
CA ALA A 148 -21.24 -10.20 3.15
C ALA A 148 -20.60 -10.32 1.73
N GLY A 149 -19.51 -11.06 1.61
CA GLY A 149 -18.84 -11.37 0.36
C GLY A 149 -18.12 -10.20 -0.31
N PRO A 150 -17.78 -10.33 -1.59
CA PRO A 150 -17.11 -9.26 -2.36
C PRO A 150 -17.89 -7.94 -2.34
N GLN A 151 -19.21 -7.98 -2.46
CA GLN A 151 -20.07 -6.80 -2.44
C GLN A 151 -20.07 -6.12 -1.06
N GLY A 152 -20.07 -6.92 0.02
CA GLY A 152 -19.98 -6.39 1.37
C GLY A 152 -18.63 -5.72 1.66
N LEU A 153 -17.52 -6.29 1.16
CA LEU A 153 -16.21 -5.66 1.24
C LEU A 153 -16.16 -4.35 0.43
N THR A 154 -16.77 -4.34 -0.77
CA THR A 154 -16.92 -3.12 -1.55
C THR A 154 -17.72 -2.06 -0.79
N ALA A 155 -18.83 -2.44 -0.15
CA ALA A 155 -19.64 -1.52 0.67
C ALA A 155 -18.85 -0.99 1.87
N PHE A 156 -18.01 -1.82 2.51
CA PHE A 156 -17.12 -1.38 3.58
C PHE A 156 -16.17 -0.27 3.10
N MET A 157 -15.52 -0.45 1.95
CA MET A 157 -14.64 0.55 1.36
C MET A 157 -15.39 1.85 1.01
N ARG A 158 -16.62 1.75 0.48
CA ARG A 158 -17.50 2.92 0.25
C ARG A 158 -17.79 3.68 1.54
N GLY A 159 -18.02 2.98 2.65
CA GLY A 159 -18.20 3.57 3.97
C GLY A 159 -16.98 4.32 4.51
N LEU A 160 -15.79 4.03 3.98
CA LEU A 160 -14.55 4.73 4.28
C LEU A 160 -14.24 5.89 3.31
N GLY A 161 -15.14 6.19 2.38
CA GLY A 161 -14.99 7.27 1.40
C GLY A 161 -14.34 6.86 0.08
N ASP A 162 -13.98 5.58 -0.09
CA ASP A 162 -13.42 5.10 -1.36
C ASP A 162 -14.55 4.81 -2.37
N GLY A 163 -14.74 5.71 -3.32
CA GLY A 163 -15.71 5.61 -4.42
C GLY A 163 -15.26 4.71 -5.58
N VAL A 164 -14.03 4.23 -5.57
CA VAL A 164 -13.38 3.62 -6.75
C VAL A 164 -13.18 2.13 -6.62
N THR A 165 -12.54 1.66 -5.54
CA THR A 165 -12.15 0.25 -5.36
C THR A 165 -13.38 -0.65 -5.34
N ARG A 166 -13.31 -1.77 -6.03
CA ARG A 166 -14.37 -2.77 -6.03
C ARG A 166 -13.82 -4.18 -6.04
N LEU A 167 -14.44 -5.06 -5.27
CA LEU A 167 -14.24 -6.50 -5.32
C LEU A 167 -15.55 -7.11 -5.85
N ASP A 168 -15.44 -7.96 -6.86
CA ASP A 168 -16.58 -8.54 -7.56
C ASP A 168 -16.58 -10.06 -7.48
N ARG A 169 -15.39 -10.66 -7.39
CA ARG A 169 -15.16 -12.11 -7.46
C ARG A 169 -14.38 -12.61 -6.26
N ASN A 170 -14.37 -13.92 -6.07
CA ASN A 170 -13.55 -14.62 -5.10
C ASN A 170 -12.18 -15.00 -5.69
N GLU A 171 -11.28 -15.51 -4.86
CA GLU A 171 -10.08 -16.20 -5.31
C GLU A 171 -10.48 -17.52 -6.02
N PRO A 172 -9.81 -17.91 -7.11
CA PRO A 172 -8.71 -17.22 -7.77
C PRO A 172 -9.13 -16.27 -8.90
N ASP A 173 -10.41 -16.14 -9.24
CA ASP A 173 -10.93 -15.48 -10.45
C ASP A 173 -10.63 -13.96 -10.47
N LEU A 174 -10.51 -13.34 -9.30
CA LEU A 174 -10.20 -11.93 -9.15
C LEU A 174 -8.79 -11.54 -9.69
N ASN A 175 -7.93 -12.51 -10.01
CA ASN A 175 -6.55 -12.28 -10.47
C ASN A 175 -6.41 -12.24 -12.00
N SER A 176 -7.50 -12.20 -12.75
CA SER A 176 -7.49 -12.29 -14.22
C SER A 176 -6.80 -11.12 -14.92
N ASN A 177 -6.84 -9.92 -14.34
CA ASN A 177 -6.19 -8.70 -14.88
C ASN A 177 -6.40 -8.55 -16.41
N VAL A 178 -7.65 -8.63 -16.84
CA VAL A 178 -8.02 -8.44 -18.25
C VAL A 178 -8.10 -6.95 -18.55
N ASP A 179 -7.51 -6.52 -19.67
CA ASP A 179 -7.55 -5.13 -20.07
C ASP A 179 -8.98 -4.63 -20.29
N GLY A 180 -9.31 -3.47 -19.76
CA GLY A 180 -10.66 -2.89 -19.80
C GLY A 180 -11.67 -3.51 -18.84
N ASP A 181 -11.33 -4.58 -18.10
CA ASP A 181 -12.20 -5.14 -17.05
C ASP A 181 -12.03 -4.36 -15.74
N GLU A 182 -13.09 -3.68 -15.29
CA GLU A 182 -13.06 -2.92 -14.05
C GLU A 182 -13.29 -3.77 -12.79
N ARG A 183 -13.69 -5.04 -12.93
CA ARG A 183 -13.91 -5.94 -11.78
C ARG A 183 -12.60 -6.17 -11.03
N ASP A 184 -12.71 -6.19 -9.70
CA ASP A 184 -11.59 -6.45 -8.77
C ASP A 184 -10.44 -5.46 -8.91
N THR A 185 -10.75 -4.20 -9.23
CA THR A 185 -9.77 -3.14 -9.43
C THR A 185 -9.82 -2.07 -8.35
N THR A 186 -8.72 -1.37 -8.23
CA THR A 186 -8.53 -0.14 -7.45
C THR A 186 -7.74 0.89 -8.26
N THR A 187 -7.52 2.06 -7.69
CA THR A 187 -6.47 2.98 -8.13
C THR A 187 -5.42 3.12 -7.01
N PRO A 188 -4.16 3.45 -7.32
CA PRO A 188 -3.16 3.72 -6.30
C PRO A 188 -3.64 4.74 -5.25
N ASP A 189 -4.28 5.85 -5.67
CA ASP A 189 -4.81 6.88 -4.76
C ASP A 189 -5.88 6.33 -3.81
N ALA A 190 -6.82 5.54 -4.34
CA ALA A 190 -7.87 4.95 -3.51
C ALA A 190 -7.26 4.02 -2.45
N MET A 191 -6.29 3.19 -2.84
CA MET A 191 -5.67 2.23 -1.92
C MET A 191 -4.80 2.93 -0.86
N SER A 192 -3.99 3.94 -1.23
CA SER A 192 -3.24 4.75 -0.24
C SER A 192 -4.19 5.51 0.69
N GLY A 193 -5.31 6.03 0.16
CA GLY A 193 -6.36 6.66 0.94
C GLY A 193 -7.00 5.71 1.97
N LEU A 194 -7.28 4.46 1.58
CA LEU A 194 -7.78 3.42 2.49
C LEU A 194 -6.76 3.10 3.59
N LEU A 195 -5.46 2.91 3.22
CA LEU A 195 -4.40 2.69 4.20
C LEU A 195 -4.36 3.83 5.21
N ARG A 196 -4.28 5.08 4.76
CA ARG A 196 -4.26 6.26 5.64
C ARG A 196 -5.49 6.28 6.54
N THR A 197 -6.68 6.11 5.99
CA THR A 197 -7.93 6.12 6.76
C THR A 197 -7.93 5.04 7.84
N VAL A 198 -7.63 3.78 7.51
CA VAL A 198 -7.67 2.67 8.48
C VAL A 198 -6.63 2.87 9.59
N PHE A 199 -5.44 3.35 9.26
CA PHE A 199 -4.35 3.46 10.24
C PHE A 199 -4.36 4.74 11.06
N THR A 200 -5.14 5.78 10.68
CA THR A 200 -5.09 7.08 11.37
C THR A 200 -6.43 7.62 11.88
N SER A 201 -7.58 7.12 11.39
CA SER A 201 -8.89 7.70 11.73
C SER A 201 -9.52 7.19 13.02
N GLY A 202 -8.92 6.20 13.68
CA GLY A 202 -9.56 5.54 14.83
C GLY A 202 -10.70 4.57 14.43
N LEU A 203 -10.75 4.13 13.18
CA LEU A 203 -11.74 3.16 12.68
C LEU A 203 -11.73 1.86 13.48
N LEU A 204 -10.56 1.36 13.78
CA LEU A 204 -10.33 0.15 14.58
C LEU A 204 -9.92 0.53 16.01
N LYS A 205 -10.32 -0.29 16.98
CA LYS A 205 -9.81 -0.18 18.35
C LYS A 205 -8.28 -0.42 18.34
N PRO A 206 -7.52 0.13 19.30
CA PRO A 206 -6.06 0.02 19.32
C PRO A 206 -5.54 -1.43 19.21
N GLN A 207 -6.21 -2.38 19.84
CA GLN A 207 -5.83 -3.81 19.80
C GLN A 207 -6.02 -4.41 18.40
N SER A 208 -7.14 -4.11 17.73
CA SER A 208 -7.44 -4.58 16.38
C SER A 208 -6.49 -3.94 15.35
N LEU A 209 -6.18 -2.66 15.52
CA LEU A 209 -5.20 -1.97 14.66
C LEU A 209 -3.79 -2.56 14.83
N SER A 210 -3.39 -2.88 16.06
CA SER A 210 -2.11 -3.55 16.33
C SER A 210 -2.05 -4.92 15.64
N LEU A 211 -3.09 -5.73 15.75
CA LEU A 211 -3.16 -7.04 15.09
C LEU A 211 -3.02 -6.90 13.56
N LEU A 212 -3.76 -5.98 12.95
CA LEU A 212 -3.65 -5.74 11.50
C LEU A 212 -2.23 -5.35 11.10
N ARG A 213 -1.63 -4.40 11.83
CA ARG A 213 -0.25 -4.00 11.63
C ARG A 213 0.71 -5.18 11.74
N ASP A 214 0.59 -5.97 12.81
CA ASP A 214 1.48 -7.08 13.07
C ASP A 214 1.38 -8.17 11.99
N TRP A 215 0.18 -8.47 11.49
CA TRP A 215 -0.02 -9.39 10.35
C TRP A 215 0.61 -8.86 9.07
N MET A 216 0.49 -7.54 8.80
CA MET A 216 1.10 -6.92 7.63
C MET A 216 2.63 -6.80 7.75
N VAL A 217 3.17 -6.59 8.96
CA VAL A 217 4.62 -6.62 9.22
C VAL A 217 5.19 -8.03 9.06
N ALA A 218 4.42 -9.05 9.48
CA ALA A 218 4.80 -10.46 9.35
C ALA A 218 4.65 -11.01 7.91
N THR A 219 4.33 -10.17 6.93
CA THR A 219 4.21 -10.60 5.52
C THR A 219 5.53 -11.19 5.02
N THR A 220 5.47 -12.44 4.54
CA THR A 220 6.64 -13.16 3.99
C THR A 220 6.73 -13.12 2.47
N THR A 221 5.69 -12.61 1.81
CA THR A 221 5.65 -12.46 0.35
C THR A 221 6.30 -11.13 -0.06
N GLY A 222 7.13 -11.14 -1.11
CA GLY A 222 7.76 -9.92 -1.67
C GLY A 222 8.78 -9.21 -0.78
N PRO A 223 9.71 -9.93 -0.10
CA PRO A 223 10.77 -9.28 0.68
C PRO A 223 11.69 -8.42 -0.19
N ASP A 224 11.69 -8.66 -1.49
CA ASP A 224 12.43 -7.95 -2.54
C ASP A 224 11.63 -6.84 -3.24
N MET A 225 10.48 -6.44 -2.68
CA MET A 225 9.59 -5.36 -3.15
C MET A 225 9.72 -4.11 -2.24
N ILE A 226 8.61 -3.61 -1.66
CA ILE A 226 8.65 -2.45 -0.74
C ILE A 226 9.73 -2.61 0.34
N PRO A 227 9.84 -3.77 1.05
CA PRO A 227 10.88 -3.90 2.09
C PRO A 227 12.31 -3.68 1.57
N ALA A 228 12.63 -4.08 0.35
CA ALA A 228 13.96 -3.86 -0.24
C ALA A 228 14.24 -2.40 -0.68
N GLY A 229 13.21 -1.56 -0.69
CA GLY A 229 13.32 -0.14 -1.05
C GLY A 229 13.46 0.81 0.13
N VAL A 230 13.28 0.34 1.38
CA VAL A 230 13.37 1.19 2.58
C VAL A 230 14.74 1.07 3.27
N PRO A 231 15.19 2.11 4.00
CA PRO A 231 16.40 2.03 4.81
C PRO A 231 16.28 1.03 5.95
N GLU A 232 17.42 0.55 6.44
CA GLU A 232 17.48 -0.34 7.60
C GLU A 232 16.88 0.31 8.87
N GLY A 233 16.11 -0.49 9.60
CA GLY A 233 15.48 -0.09 10.85
C GLY A 233 14.11 0.55 10.70
N TRP A 234 13.61 0.74 9.47
CA TRP A 234 12.22 1.13 9.26
C TRP A 234 11.28 -0.03 9.51
N THR A 235 10.07 0.25 9.98
CA THR A 235 9.00 -0.74 10.06
C THR A 235 8.17 -0.70 8.79
N VAL A 236 7.95 -1.84 8.16
CA VAL A 236 7.16 -1.99 6.94
C VAL A 236 6.00 -2.94 7.22
N ALA A 237 4.78 -2.45 7.16
CA ALA A 237 3.58 -3.26 7.13
C ALA A 237 3.03 -3.25 5.70
N HIS A 238 3.07 -4.39 5.00
CA HIS A 238 2.72 -4.40 3.58
C HIS A 238 1.90 -5.62 3.16
N LYS A 239 1.30 -5.54 1.98
CA LYS A 239 0.58 -6.63 1.34
C LYS A 239 0.82 -6.65 -0.14
N THR A 240 1.32 -7.77 -0.62
CA THR A 240 1.57 -8.00 -2.06
C THR A 240 0.32 -8.48 -2.80
N GLY A 241 0.33 -8.32 -4.12
CA GLY A 241 -0.65 -8.91 -5.03
C GLY A 241 0.01 -9.36 -6.33
N ARG A 242 -0.35 -10.55 -6.82
CA ARG A 242 0.09 -11.07 -8.12
C ARG A 242 -1.09 -11.62 -8.90
N GLY A 243 -1.10 -11.39 -10.20
CA GLY A 243 -2.13 -11.86 -11.10
C GLY A 243 -1.62 -12.09 -12.52
N ALA A 244 -2.54 -12.40 -13.41
CA ALA A 244 -2.24 -12.57 -14.83
C ALA A 244 -1.75 -11.25 -15.47
N ASN A 245 -1.28 -11.34 -16.71
CA ASN A 245 -0.92 -10.19 -17.54
C ASN A 245 0.04 -9.19 -16.87
N GLY A 246 1.01 -9.71 -16.09
CA GLY A 246 2.06 -8.90 -15.45
C GLY A 246 1.59 -8.03 -14.27
N ALA A 247 0.46 -8.34 -13.66
CA ALA A 247 0.06 -7.69 -12.43
C ALA A 247 0.98 -8.11 -11.28
N VAL A 248 1.75 -7.16 -10.76
CA VAL A 248 2.58 -7.30 -9.56
C VAL A 248 2.45 -6.02 -8.76
N ASN A 249 1.98 -6.14 -7.55
CA ASN A 249 1.57 -5.02 -6.71
C ASN A 249 2.15 -5.16 -5.32
N ASP A 250 2.40 -4.03 -4.67
CA ASP A 250 2.68 -3.99 -3.23
C ASP A 250 2.15 -2.68 -2.64
N VAL A 251 1.47 -2.79 -1.50
CA VAL A 251 0.87 -1.65 -0.81
C VAL A 251 1.17 -1.73 0.68
N GLY A 252 1.44 -0.60 1.31
CA GLY A 252 1.80 -0.66 2.72
C GLY A 252 1.92 0.67 3.42
N VAL A 253 2.20 0.54 4.71
CA VAL A 253 2.51 1.65 5.62
C VAL A 253 3.95 1.51 6.06
N LEU A 254 4.71 2.57 5.90
CA LEU A 254 6.12 2.64 6.23
C LEU A 254 6.30 3.62 7.40
N TRP A 255 6.95 3.18 8.47
CA TRP A 255 7.28 4.04 9.61
C TRP A 255 8.78 4.26 9.66
N PRO A 256 9.25 5.51 9.53
CA PRO A 256 10.65 5.86 9.72
C PRO A 256 11.15 5.45 11.11
N LYS A 257 12.42 5.02 11.19
CA LYS A 257 13.06 4.59 12.44
C LYS A 257 13.01 5.67 13.51
N ASP A 258 13.16 6.92 13.12
CA ASP A 258 13.32 8.07 14.03
C ASP A 258 11.97 8.74 14.40
N GLY A 259 10.84 8.06 14.18
CA GLY A 259 9.53 8.52 14.62
C GLY A 259 8.88 9.57 13.71
N GLY A 260 9.30 9.67 12.46
CA GLY A 260 8.65 10.51 11.44
C GLY A 260 7.22 10.07 11.13
N ALA A 261 6.48 10.93 10.42
CA ALA A 261 5.13 10.62 9.97
C ALA A 261 5.08 9.34 9.13
N PRO A 262 4.05 8.49 9.27
CA PRO A 262 3.89 7.31 8.45
C PRO A 262 3.71 7.68 6.98
N ILE A 263 4.25 6.84 6.09
CA ILE A 263 4.08 6.94 4.64
C ILE A 263 3.13 5.81 4.21
N PHE A 264 2.06 6.18 3.50
CA PHE A 264 1.10 5.27 2.91
C PHE A 264 1.41 5.14 1.43
N LEU A 265 1.92 3.99 1.02
CA LEU A 265 2.45 3.76 -0.32
C LEU A 265 1.66 2.66 -1.02
N SER A 266 1.25 2.93 -2.25
CA SER A 266 0.61 1.95 -3.12
C SER A 266 1.30 1.93 -4.47
N ILE A 267 1.82 0.75 -4.85
CA ILE A 267 2.50 0.52 -6.13
C ILE A 267 1.80 -0.62 -6.85
N TYR A 268 1.35 -0.33 -8.05
CA TYR A 268 0.66 -1.28 -8.94
C TYR A 268 1.36 -1.36 -10.28
N THR A 269 1.48 -2.56 -10.83
CA THR A 269 2.03 -2.76 -12.18
C THR A 269 1.12 -3.65 -13.01
N THR A 270 1.14 -3.47 -14.32
CA THR A 270 0.46 -4.35 -15.27
C THR A 270 1.18 -4.33 -16.62
N GLY A 271 1.13 -5.45 -17.34
CA GLY A 271 1.81 -5.61 -18.63
C GLY A 271 3.33 -5.71 -18.48
N GLY A 272 4.04 -5.19 -19.49
CA GLY A 272 5.50 -5.21 -19.53
C GLY A 272 6.10 -6.58 -19.84
N SER A 273 7.40 -6.57 -20.14
CA SER A 273 8.15 -7.75 -20.57
C SER A 273 9.13 -8.29 -19.53
N LEU A 274 9.23 -7.63 -18.36
CA LEU A 274 10.13 -8.09 -17.30
C LEU A 274 9.65 -9.42 -16.71
N ASP A 275 10.58 -10.23 -16.27
CA ASP A 275 10.32 -11.39 -15.42
C ASP A 275 9.90 -10.96 -14.01
N ASP A 276 9.54 -11.91 -13.16
CA ASP A 276 9.08 -11.63 -11.81
C ASP A 276 10.11 -10.89 -10.96
N LYS A 277 11.40 -11.22 -11.12
CA LYS A 277 12.48 -10.52 -10.40
C LYS A 277 12.60 -9.07 -10.87
N GLY A 278 12.51 -8.82 -12.15
CA GLY A 278 12.53 -7.46 -12.71
C GLY A 278 11.33 -6.63 -12.27
N ARG A 279 10.14 -7.23 -12.18
CA ARG A 279 8.94 -6.56 -11.66
C ARG A 279 9.05 -6.22 -10.18
N ASN A 280 9.58 -7.14 -9.37
CA ASN A 280 9.84 -6.87 -7.95
C ASN A 280 10.84 -5.72 -7.78
N GLN A 281 11.91 -5.71 -8.59
CA GLN A 281 12.91 -4.64 -8.58
C GLN A 281 12.30 -3.28 -8.93
N VAL A 282 11.33 -3.21 -9.84
CA VAL A 282 10.60 -1.97 -10.16
C VAL A 282 9.92 -1.42 -8.90
N ILE A 283 9.26 -2.27 -8.11
CA ILE A 283 8.60 -1.86 -6.86
C ILE A 283 9.64 -1.37 -5.84
N ALA A 284 10.75 -2.09 -5.67
CA ALA A 284 11.83 -1.67 -4.78
C ALA A 284 12.46 -0.32 -5.20
N ASP A 285 12.70 -0.12 -6.50
CA ASP A 285 13.26 1.12 -7.03
C ASP A 285 12.33 2.31 -6.84
N VAL A 286 11.02 2.13 -7.09
CA VAL A 286 10.00 3.15 -6.80
C VAL A 286 9.97 3.49 -5.32
N THR A 287 9.97 2.47 -4.45
CA THR A 287 9.97 2.68 -3.00
C THR A 287 11.19 3.47 -2.54
N ARG A 288 12.40 3.09 -3.00
CA ARG A 288 13.64 3.81 -2.67
C ARG A 288 13.56 5.26 -3.11
N LEU A 289 13.12 5.49 -4.34
CA LEU A 289 12.98 6.85 -4.87
C LEU A 289 12.02 7.71 -4.03
N VAL A 290 10.88 7.14 -3.61
CA VAL A 290 9.91 7.81 -2.72
C VAL A 290 10.55 8.16 -1.38
N VAL A 291 11.16 7.17 -0.73
CA VAL A 291 11.76 7.34 0.60
C VAL A 291 12.91 8.36 0.57
N ASP A 292 13.82 8.27 -0.40
CA ASP A 292 14.94 9.20 -0.56
C ASP A 292 14.45 10.64 -0.74
N THR A 293 13.37 10.83 -1.52
CA THR A 293 12.81 12.15 -1.77
C THR A 293 12.15 12.74 -0.52
N LEU A 294 11.36 11.95 0.20
CA LEU A 294 10.71 12.40 1.43
C LEU A 294 11.74 12.67 2.54
N ALA A 295 12.78 11.84 2.65
CA ALA A 295 13.87 12.06 3.61
C ALA A 295 14.63 13.35 3.31
N PHE A 296 14.87 13.65 2.04
CA PHE A 296 15.50 14.91 1.62
C PHE A 296 14.62 16.13 1.97
N ALA A 297 13.33 16.07 1.61
CA ALA A 297 12.37 17.14 1.91
C ALA A 297 12.23 17.41 3.42
N ALA A 298 12.36 16.37 4.24
CA ALA A 298 12.36 16.49 5.70
C ALA A 298 13.70 16.97 6.31
N GLY A 299 14.72 17.25 5.50
CA GLY A 299 16.07 17.67 5.98
C GLY A 299 16.86 16.57 6.68
N LEU A 300 16.45 15.31 6.55
CA LEU A 300 17.06 14.17 7.25
C LEU A 300 18.37 13.68 6.61
N ASN A 301 18.68 14.11 5.39
CA ASN A 301 19.87 13.69 4.64
C ASN A 301 21.14 14.52 4.89
N SER A 302 21.12 15.52 5.80
CA SER A 302 22.28 16.40 6.02
C SER A 302 23.35 15.83 6.96
N GLN A 303 23.19 14.64 7.52
CA GLN A 303 24.15 14.09 8.52
C GLN A 303 24.99 12.89 8.04
N SER A 304 24.76 12.32 6.87
CA SER A 304 25.55 11.16 6.40
C SER A 304 26.77 11.52 5.52
N ALA A 305 27.03 12.81 5.30
CA ALA A 305 28.16 13.27 4.48
C ALA A 305 29.36 13.77 5.29
N SER A 306 29.38 13.62 6.63
CA SER A 306 30.46 14.10 7.51
C SER A 306 30.91 13.05 8.53
N SER A 307 31.10 11.80 8.08
CA SER A 307 31.85 10.80 8.87
C SER A 307 32.81 10.02 8.00
#